data_54479176dae4ebaafc837c558c0dfc3b
#
_entry.id   54479176dae4ebaafc837c558c0dfc3b
#
_cell.length_a   1.000
_cell.length_b   1.000
_cell.length_c   1.000
_cell.angle_alpha   90.00
_cell.angle_beta   90.00
_cell.angle_gamma   90.00
#
_symmetry.space_group_name_H-M   'P 1'
#
loop_
_entity.id
_entity.type
_entity.pdbx_description
1 polymer ?
#
loop_
_entity_poly.entity_id
_entity_poly.type
_entity_poly.pdbx_seq_one_letter_code
_entity_poly.pdbx_strand_id
1 'polypeptide(L)'
;MGTHRVSAGGARHGLWQNLLVAADPGPPVTADVALLEDDLAFPAVIEPSEIITPIDMPANVVLCFFSEIIETIAGRGDATKVEELVAAHGRHPIWEIEHRNKRLGVLHPGVGAPLAAAFLEEAIALGARTIVAVGGAGALVPDLVLGHAVVVDSAVRDEGTSFHYLPPSRVVDADPSGVAALQRTLAGAGVPFVTGRTWTTDGLYRETRERVRRRVAEGCVTVEMEAAAFMAVARYRRVRFAQLLYAGDSLAGDQWQERQWTTALSIREQLFWHAADTCLTLP
;
A
#
# COMPACT_ATOMS: atom_id res chain seq x y z
N MET A 1 -5.18 9.48 54.01
CA MET A 1 -3.78 9.81 53.87
C MET A 1 -3.03 8.48 53.66
N GLY A 2 -2.62 8.18 52.46
CA GLY A 2 -1.90 6.97 52.09
C GLY A 2 -1.17 7.25 50.77
N THR A 3 0.08 7.64 50.90
CA THR A 3 0.98 7.93 49.78
C THR A 3 1.52 6.63 49.21
N HIS A 4 1.11 6.26 48.01
CA HIS A 4 1.77 5.21 47.24
C HIS A 4 3.03 5.76 46.59
N ARG A 5 4.20 5.35 47.10
CA ARG A 5 5.48 5.51 46.42
C ARG A 5 5.54 4.62 45.19
N VAL A 6 5.74 5.21 44.04
CA VAL A 6 6.16 4.51 42.82
C VAL A 6 7.69 4.29 42.94
N SER A 7 8.10 3.04 43.01
CA SER A 7 9.53 2.67 42.93
C SER A 7 10.02 2.85 41.49
N ALA A 8 10.93 3.76 41.27
CA ALA A 8 11.70 3.85 40.03
C ALA A 8 12.68 2.66 39.96
N GLY A 9 12.40 1.68 39.13
CA GLY A 9 13.33 0.61 38.76
C GLY A 9 14.42 1.17 37.85
N GLY A 10 15.61 1.36 38.41
CA GLY A 10 16.81 1.64 37.64
C GLY A 10 17.27 0.39 36.87
N ALA A 11 17.96 0.67 35.78
CA ALA A 11 18.74 -0.23 34.88
C ALA A 11 18.24 -0.34 33.47
N ARG A 12 18.32 0.74 32.70
CA ARG A 12 18.42 0.65 31.23
C ARG A 12 19.35 1.72 30.62
N HIS A 13 20.39 2.15 31.37
CA HIS A 13 21.36 3.13 30.83
C HIS A 13 22.64 2.49 30.26
N GLY A 14 22.74 1.16 30.25
CA GLY A 14 23.95 0.46 29.83
C GLY A 14 23.99 -0.09 28.40
N LEU A 15 22.87 -0.09 27.68
CA LEU A 15 22.79 -0.76 26.38
C LEU A 15 23.29 0.08 25.19
N TRP A 16 23.42 1.38 25.33
CA TRP A 16 23.83 2.25 24.22
C TRP A 16 25.33 2.56 24.15
N GLN A 17 26.10 2.22 25.20
CA GLN A 17 27.55 2.51 25.24
C GLN A 17 28.43 1.45 24.56
N ASN A 18 27.91 0.26 24.24
CA ASN A 18 28.68 -0.82 23.61
C ASN A 18 28.43 -0.98 22.09
N LEU A 19 27.66 -0.10 21.47
CA LEU A 19 27.38 -0.14 20.03
C LEU A 19 28.34 0.71 19.18
N LEU A 20 29.41 1.24 19.76
CA LEU A 20 30.54 1.80 19.03
C LEU A 20 31.63 0.75 18.78
N VAL A 21 31.25 -0.45 18.35
CA VAL A 21 32.19 -1.26 17.56
C VAL A 21 32.32 -0.52 16.24
N ALA A 22 33.53 -0.09 15.93
CA ALA A 22 33.85 0.49 14.65
C ALA A 22 33.29 -0.43 13.56
N ALA A 23 32.19 -0.05 12.94
CA ALA A 23 31.70 -0.75 11.78
C ALA A 23 32.83 -0.70 10.75
N ASP A 24 33.22 -1.85 10.25
CA ASP A 24 34.10 -1.95 9.08
C ASP A 24 33.49 -0.98 8.04
N PRO A 25 34.23 0.05 7.59
CA PRO A 25 33.74 0.88 6.50
C PRO A 25 33.62 -0.05 5.30
N GLY A 26 32.44 -0.58 5.04
CA GLY A 26 32.16 -1.44 3.91
C GLY A 26 32.74 -0.89 2.60
N PRO A 27 32.69 -1.63 1.50
CA PRO A 27 33.27 -1.19 0.23
C PRO A 27 32.76 0.20 -0.12
N PRO A 28 33.59 1.05 -0.73
CA PRO A 28 33.23 2.44 -1.01
C PRO A 28 31.91 2.47 -1.76
N VAL A 29 30.97 3.26 -1.22
CA VAL A 29 29.69 3.51 -1.86
C VAL A 29 29.93 4.02 -3.26
N THR A 30 29.58 3.24 -4.27
CA THR A 30 29.84 3.57 -5.67
C THR A 30 28.68 4.29 -6.34
N ALA A 31 27.56 4.48 -5.62
CA ALA A 31 26.39 5.18 -6.13
C ALA A 31 26.47 6.68 -5.78
N ASP A 32 26.45 7.54 -6.80
CA ASP A 32 26.37 9.01 -6.63
C ASP A 32 25.06 9.47 -5.96
N VAL A 33 24.07 8.58 -5.86
CA VAL A 33 22.74 8.83 -5.28
C VAL A 33 22.48 7.80 -4.20
N ALA A 34 22.34 8.23 -2.96
CA ALA A 34 22.13 7.37 -1.79
C ALA A 34 20.97 6.37 -1.95
N LEU A 35 19.91 6.76 -2.65
CA LEU A 35 18.75 5.88 -2.93
C LEU A 35 19.13 4.63 -3.77
N LEU A 36 20.25 4.63 -4.46
CA LEU A 36 20.68 3.55 -5.34
C LEU A 36 21.77 2.66 -4.72
N GLU A 37 22.07 2.86 -3.46
CA GLU A 37 22.96 1.97 -2.69
C GLU A 37 22.29 0.60 -2.55
N ASP A 38 23.06 -0.47 -2.78
CA ASP A 38 22.52 -1.84 -2.75
C ASP A 38 22.99 -2.57 -1.49
N ASP A 39 22.08 -2.71 -0.52
CA ASP A 39 22.28 -3.48 0.70
C ASP A 39 21.13 -4.50 0.96
N LEU A 40 20.34 -4.79 -0.06
CA LEU A 40 19.13 -5.62 0.02
C LEU A 40 19.37 -7.04 0.53
N ALA A 41 20.63 -7.50 0.57
CA ALA A 41 21.01 -8.82 1.08
C ALA A 41 21.04 -8.89 2.61
N PHE A 42 21.04 -7.75 3.30
CA PHE A 42 21.17 -7.67 4.75
C PHE A 42 19.81 -7.46 5.43
N PRO A 43 19.59 -8.06 6.62
CA PRO A 43 18.40 -7.76 7.42
C PRO A 43 18.46 -6.31 7.91
N ALA A 44 17.31 -5.69 8.07
CA ALA A 44 17.22 -4.38 8.68
C ALA A 44 17.57 -4.47 10.18
N VAL A 45 18.06 -3.36 10.78
CA VAL A 45 18.27 -3.27 12.24
C VAL A 45 16.95 -3.42 13.00
N ILE A 46 15.84 -3.04 12.38
CA ILE A 46 14.49 -3.22 12.91
C ILE A 46 13.72 -4.08 11.91
N GLU A 47 13.63 -5.38 12.18
CA GLU A 47 12.79 -6.28 11.38
C GLU A 47 11.39 -6.37 11.99
N PRO A 48 10.32 -6.09 11.24
CA PRO A 48 8.95 -6.15 11.75
C PRO A 48 8.61 -7.50 12.40
N SER A 49 9.07 -8.60 11.83
CA SER A 49 8.85 -9.96 12.37
C SER A 49 9.54 -10.24 13.71
N GLU A 50 10.50 -9.42 14.13
CA GLU A 50 11.21 -9.56 15.41
C GLU A 50 10.58 -8.72 16.52
N ILE A 51 9.90 -7.61 16.14
CA ILE A 51 9.33 -6.66 17.10
C ILE A 51 7.81 -6.76 17.22
N ILE A 52 7.14 -7.32 16.20
CA ILE A 52 5.69 -7.49 16.16
C ILE A 52 5.35 -8.96 16.36
N THR A 53 4.58 -9.25 17.41
CA THR A 53 4.06 -10.59 17.65
C THR A 53 2.85 -10.84 16.77
N PRO A 54 2.82 -11.91 15.96
CA PRO A 54 1.64 -12.28 15.19
C PRO A 54 0.41 -12.46 16.08
N ILE A 55 -0.74 -12.06 15.58
CA ILE A 55 -2.04 -12.19 16.26
C ILE A 55 -2.99 -13.08 15.44
N ASP A 56 -4.10 -13.47 16.05
CA ASP A 56 -5.19 -14.13 15.31
C ASP A 56 -5.99 -13.10 14.51
N MET A 57 -5.45 -12.71 13.36
CA MET A 57 -6.12 -11.84 12.40
C MET A 57 -6.37 -12.55 11.06
N PRO A 58 -7.30 -12.04 10.21
CA PRO A 58 -7.47 -12.58 8.87
C PRO A 58 -6.19 -12.53 8.05
N ALA A 59 -5.84 -13.66 7.40
CA ALA A 59 -4.72 -13.70 6.46
C ALA A 59 -5.02 -12.95 5.15
N ASN A 60 -6.30 -12.77 4.83
CA ASN A 60 -6.78 -12.00 3.68
C ASN A 60 -7.09 -10.58 4.13
N VAL A 61 -6.46 -9.58 3.52
CA VAL A 61 -6.56 -8.18 3.94
C VAL A 61 -6.80 -7.27 2.75
N VAL A 62 -7.77 -6.37 2.86
CA VAL A 62 -7.99 -5.27 1.92
C VAL A 62 -7.40 -3.99 2.50
N LEU A 63 -6.43 -3.42 1.77
CA LEU A 63 -5.94 -2.06 2.00
C LEU A 63 -6.87 -1.10 1.28
N CYS A 64 -7.72 -0.42 2.03
CA CYS A 64 -8.78 0.44 1.49
C CYS A 64 -8.44 1.91 1.70
N PHE A 65 -8.33 2.68 0.62
CA PHE A 65 -8.09 4.13 0.67
C PHE A 65 -9.37 4.96 0.84
N PHE A 66 -10.51 4.31 0.94
CA PHE A 66 -11.82 4.95 1.07
C PHE A 66 -12.23 5.02 2.54
N SER A 67 -11.89 6.12 3.22
CA SER A 67 -12.16 6.30 4.66
C SER A 67 -13.62 6.12 4.99
N GLU A 68 -14.55 6.64 4.16
CA GLU A 68 -15.99 6.53 4.37
C GLU A 68 -16.51 5.09 4.28
N ILE A 69 -15.84 4.23 3.48
CA ILE A 69 -16.19 2.81 3.41
C ILE A 69 -15.73 2.11 4.69
N ILE A 70 -14.54 2.44 5.19
CA ILE A 70 -14.03 1.90 6.46
C ILE A 70 -14.91 2.37 7.63
N GLU A 71 -15.32 3.64 7.65
CA GLU A 71 -16.26 4.16 8.66
C GLU A 71 -17.61 3.42 8.62
N THR A 72 -18.12 3.15 7.42
CA THR A 72 -19.33 2.35 7.22
C THR A 72 -19.15 0.93 7.76
N ILE A 73 -18.03 0.30 7.47
CA ILE A 73 -17.68 -1.04 7.99
C ILE A 73 -17.57 -1.00 9.51
N ALA A 74 -16.84 -0.03 10.06
CA ALA A 74 -16.68 0.13 11.51
C ALA A 74 -18.00 0.35 12.25
N GLY A 75 -18.98 0.99 11.58
CA GLY A 75 -20.32 1.21 12.10
C GLY A 75 -21.25 -0.01 12.03
N ARG A 76 -20.86 -1.09 11.35
CA ARG A 76 -21.62 -2.34 11.31
C ARG A 76 -21.47 -3.08 12.63
N GLY A 77 -22.55 -3.63 13.12
CA GLY A 77 -22.55 -4.35 14.39
C GLY A 77 -21.78 -5.69 14.37
N ASP A 78 -21.32 -6.12 13.20
CA ASP A 78 -20.59 -7.37 12.97
C ASP A 78 -19.08 -7.15 12.70
N ALA A 79 -18.59 -5.90 12.69
CA ALA A 79 -17.18 -5.59 12.54
C ALA A 79 -16.47 -5.60 13.90
N THR A 80 -15.30 -6.21 13.96
CA THR A 80 -14.45 -6.27 15.16
C THR A 80 -13.13 -5.56 14.90
N LYS A 81 -12.73 -4.63 15.77
CA LYS A 81 -11.37 -4.08 15.75
C LYS A 81 -10.41 -5.11 16.33
N VAL A 82 -9.53 -5.67 15.52
CA VAL A 82 -8.57 -6.73 15.92
C VAL A 82 -7.23 -6.18 16.35
N GLU A 83 -6.82 -5.03 15.79
CA GLU A 83 -5.57 -4.35 16.14
C GLU A 83 -5.64 -2.87 15.75
N GLU A 84 -4.60 -2.12 16.09
CA GLU A 84 -4.48 -0.70 15.77
C GLU A 84 -3.02 -0.34 15.50
N LEU A 85 -2.71 0.00 14.24
CA LEU A 85 -1.39 0.49 13.87
C LEU A 85 -1.21 1.93 14.40
N VAL A 86 -0.06 2.21 14.99
CA VAL A 86 0.19 3.51 15.64
C VAL A 86 1.32 4.25 14.94
N ALA A 87 1.03 5.39 14.38
CA ALA A 87 1.99 6.30 13.79
C ALA A 87 1.93 7.69 14.44
N ALA A 88 2.93 8.52 14.18
CA ALA A 88 3.00 9.87 14.75
C ALA A 88 1.77 10.76 14.45
N HIS A 89 1.06 10.48 13.36
CA HIS A 89 -0.14 11.21 12.94
C HIS A 89 -1.45 10.57 13.41
N GLY A 90 -1.41 9.51 14.22
CA GLY A 90 -2.60 8.91 14.80
C GLY A 90 -2.63 7.39 14.81
N ARG A 91 -3.82 6.87 15.01
CA ARG A 91 -4.13 5.46 15.16
C ARG A 91 -4.93 4.97 13.97
N HIS A 92 -4.56 3.82 13.43
CA HIS A 92 -5.14 3.23 12.23
C HIS A 92 -5.67 1.83 12.56
N PRO A 93 -6.97 1.67 12.79
CA PRO A 93 -7.54 0.40 13.20
C PRO A 93 -7.51 -0.62 12.04
N ILE A 94 -7.25 -1.87 12.40
CA ILE A 94 -7.48 -3.03 11.55
C ILE A 94 -8.83 -3.61 11.96
N TRP A 95 -9.76 -3.63 11.03
CA TRP A 95 -11.08 -4.20 11.21
C TRP A 95 -11.12 -5.61 10.64
N GLU A 96 -11.80 -6.52 11.34
CA GLU A 96 -12.18 -7.81 10.83
C GLU A 96 -13.70 -7.81 10.56
N ILE A 97 -14.06 -8.31 9.39
CA ILE A 97 -15.44 -8.57 9.01
C ILE A 97 -15.57 -10.00 8.47
N GLU A 98 -16.78 -10.51 8.48
CA GLU A 98 -17.13 -11.70 7.72
C GLU A 98 -17.63 -11.29 6.33
N HIS A 99 -17.05 -11.88 5.28
CA HIS A 99 -17.49 -11.74 3.90
C HIS A 99 -17.49 -13.11 3.23
N ARG A 100 -18.63 -13.51 2.64
CA ARG A 100 -18.82 -14.83 2.03
C ARG A 100 -18.41 -16.01 2.95
N ASN A 101 -18.77 -15.93 4.21
CA ASN A 101 -18.42 -16.90 5.26
C ASN A 101 -16.90 -17.07 5.47
N LYS A 102 -16.14 -16.05 5.20
CA LYS A 102 -14.67 -16.01 5.44
C LYS A 102 -14.29 -14.74 6.20
N ARG A 103 -13.26 -14.85 7.02
CA ARG A 103 -12.68 -13.70 7.73
C ARG A 103 -11.94 -12.82 6.74
N LEU A 104 -12.13 -11.52 6.80
CA LEU A 104 -11.46 -10.52 5.97
C LEU A 104 -11.00 -9.34 6.83
N GLY A 105 -9.72 -9.01 6.75
CA GLY A 105 -9.16 -7.81 7.37
C GLY A 105 -9.36 -6.59 6.46
N VAL A 106 -9.60 -5.44 7.08
CA VAL A 106 -9.72 -4.15 6.38
C VAL A 106 -8.98 -3.08 7.16
N LEU A 107 -8.11 -2.34 6.48
CA LEU A 107 -7.44 -1.17 7.08
C LEU A 107 -7.19 -0.08 6.04
N HIS A 108 -7.05 1.17 6.50
CA HIS A 108 -6.55 2.27 5.70
C HIS A 108 -5.01 2.27 5.76
N PRO A 109 -4.29 2.13 4.64
CA PRO A 109 -2.83 1.99 4.66
C PRO A 109 -2.07 3.31 4.86
N GLY A 110 -2.77 4.43 5.03
CA GLY A 110 -2.15 5.75 4.92
C GLY A 110 -1.98 6.17 3.46
N VAL A 111 -1.49 7.38 3.23
CA VAL A 111 -1.23 7.93 1.90
C VAL A 111 0.25 8.22 1.73
N GLY A 112 0.80 7.88 0.57
CA GLY A 112 2.22 8.01 0.24
C GLY A 112 3.03 6.75 0.54
N ALA A 113 3.92 6.41 -0.38
CA ALA A 113 4.68 5.17 -0.38
C ALA A 113 5.36 4.82 0.96
N PRO A 114 6.04 5.75 1.69
CA PRO A 114 6.72 5.41 2.94
C PRO A 114 5.77 4.92 4.04
N LEU A 115 4.66 5.64 4.24
CA LEU A 115 3.70 5.27 5.29
C LEU A 115 2.95 3.99 4.95
N ALA A 116 2.47 3.91 3.70
CA ALA A 116 1.72 2.75 3.23
C ALA A 116 2.56 1.46 3.25
N ALA A 117 3.84 1.56 2.89
CA ALA A 117 4.78 0.44 2.99
C ALA A 117 5.00 0.02 4.44
N ALA A 118 5.16 0.96 5.37
CA ALA A 118 5.32 0.64 6.79
C ALA A 118 4.09 -0.10 7.35
N PHE A 119 2.89 0.36 7.05
CA PHE A 119 1.67 -0.31 7.50
C PHE A 119 1.44 -1.66 6.83
N LEU A 120 1.85 -1.83 5.57
CA LEU A 120 1.86 -3.14 4.92
C LEU A 120 2.83 -4.11 5.62
N GLU A 121 4.04 -3.67 5.96
CA GLU A 121 5.02 -4.44 6.72
C GLU A 121 4.46 -4.90 8.08
N GLU A 122 3.86 -3.98 8.84
CA GLU A 122 3.23 -4.29 10.12
C GLU A 122 2.07 -5.28 9.96
N ALA A 123 1.18 -5.08 8.97
CA ALA A 123 0.09 -6.00 8.69
C ALA A 123 0.60 -7.41 8.32
N ILE A 124 1.68 -7.50 7.54
CA ILE A 124 2.33 -8.78 7.20
C ILE A 124 2.91 -9.44 8.46
N ALA A 125 3.57 -8.69 9.32
CA ALA A 125 4.13 -9.21 10.56
C ALA A 125 3.03 -9.68 11.53
N LEU A 126 1.90 -8.98 11.58
CA LEU A 126 0.71 -9.38 12.35
C LEU A 126 0.04 -10.65 11.82
N GLY A 127 0.13 -10.97 10.52
CA GLY A 127 -0.44 -12.21 9.99
C GLY A 127 -1.02 -12.12 8.58
N ALA A 128 -1.05 -10.96 7.92
CA ALA A 128 -1.54 -10.84 6.55
C ALA A 128 -0.66 -11.61 5.55
N ARG A 129 -1.30 -12.28 4.58
CA ARG A 129 -0.61 -13.10 3.55
C ARG A 129 -1.12 -12.85 2.14
N THR A 130 -2.38 -12.49 2.01
CA THR A 130 -3.03 -12.17 0.73
C THR A 130 -3.62 -10.77 0.86
N ILE A 131 -3.13 -9.86 0.05
CA ILE A 131 -3.44 -8.44 0.17
C ILE A 131 -3.98 -7.91 -1.16
N VAL A 132 -5.09 -7.20 -1.11
CA VAL A 132 -5.59 -6.43 -2.26
C VAL A 132 -5.73 -4.97 -1.85
N ALA A 133 -5.04 -4.07 -2.53
CA ALA A 133 -5.22 -2.64 -2.35
C ALA A 133 -6.30 -2.11 -3.29
N VAL A 134 -7.15 -1.20 -2.79
CA VAL A 134 -8.19 -0.53 -3.58
C VAL A 134 -8.22 0.96 -3.27
N GLY A 135 -8.12 1.78 -4.33
CA GLY A 135 -8.04 3.24 -4.20
C GLY A 135 -8.40 4.00 -5.46
N GLY A 136 -8.34 5.33 -5.38
CA GLY A 136 -8.46 6.22 -6.52
C GLY A 136 -7.11 6.52 -7.16
N ALA A 137 -7.13 6.98 -8.42
CA ALA A 137 -5.95 7.44 -9.15
C ALA A 137 -6.32 8.55 -10.13
N GLY A 138 -5.37 9.43 -10.43
CA GLY A 138 -5.52 10.41 -11.50
C GLY A 138 -5.42 9.73 -12.87
N ALA A 139 -6.40 9.96 -13.75
CA ALA A 139 -6.38 9.47 -15.13
C ALA A 139 -5.37 10.25 -15.97
N LEU A 140 -4.48 9.55 -16.67
CA LEU A 140 -3.49 10.14 -17.57
C LEU A 140 -3.91 10.09 -19.04
N VAL A 141 -4.91 9.26 -19.37
CA VAL A 141 -5.43 9.09 -20.73
C VAL A 141 -6.90 9.49 -20.80
N PRO A 142 -7.34 10.11 -21.91
CA PRO A 142 -8.69 10.70 -22.00
C PRO A 142 -9.81 9.66 -21.94
N ASP A 143 -9.56 8.43 -22.37
CA ASP A 143 -10.56 7.36 -22.43
C ASP A 143 -10.94 6.81 -21.04
N LEU A 144 -10.15 7.11 -20.00
CA LEU A 144 -10.50 6.77 -18.62
C LEU A 144 -11.43 7.86 -18.04
N VAL A 145 -12.72 7.57 -18.08
CA VAL A 145 -13.72 8.42 -17.44
C VAL A 145 -13.83 8.10 -15.93
N LEU A 146 -14.49 9.00 -15.17
CA LEU A 146 -14.72 8.79 -13.74
C LEU A 146 -15.37 7.43 -13.49
N GLY A 147 -14.77 6.67 -12.60
CA GLY A 147 -15.28 5.36 -12.18
C GLY A 147 -14.76 4.16 -12.96
N HIS A 148 -14.04 4.35 -14.08
CA HIS A 148 -13.42 3.23 -14.77
C HIS A 148 -12.45 2.48 -13.85
N ALA A 149 -12.68 1.18 -13.72
CA ALA A 149 -11.80 0.29 -12.97
C ALA A 149 -10.48 0.04 -13.73
N VAL A 150 -9.37 0.07 -13.01
CA VAL A 150 -8.04 -0.20 -13.55
C VAL A 150 -7.38 -1.30 -12.74
N VAL A 151 -7.11 -2.43 -13.38
CA VAL A 151 -6.29 -3.50 -12.83
C VAL A 151 -4.82 -3.16 -13.09
N VAL A 152 -4.05 -2.94 -12.05
CA VAL A 152 -2.65 -2.52 -12.18
C VAL A 152 -1.78 -3.74 -12.48
N ASP A 153 -1.09 -3.74 -13.63
CA ASP A 153 -0.15 -4.79 -14.05
C ASP A 153 1.32 -4.44 -13.78
N SER A 154 1.62 -3.16 -13.68
CA SER A 154 2.97 -2.67 -13.41
C SER A 154 2.93 -1.22 -12.93
N ALA A 155 4.01 -0.76 -12.30
CA ALA A 155 4.14 0.61 -11.83
C ALA A 155 5.49 1.23 -12.19
N VAL A 156 5.50 2.48 -12.67
CA VAL A 156 6.73 3.28 -12.77
C VAL A 156 7.13 3.72 -11.37
N ARG A 157 8.37 3.46 -10.99
CA ARG A 157 8.96 3.76 -9.69
C ARG A 157 9.49 5.19 -9.67
N ASP A 158 8.62 6.18 -9.43
CA ASP A 158 8.99 7.61 -9.30
C ASP A 158 8.79 8.08 -7.85
N GLU A 159 9.12 7.19 -6.92
CA GLU A 159 9.10 7.35 -5.47
C GLU A 159 10.37 6.73 -4.87
N GLY A 160 10.66 6.97 -3.60
CA GLY A 160 11.90 6.47 -2.96
C GLY A 160 11.77 5.08 -2.33
N THR A 161 10.60 4.73 -1.80
CA THR A 161 10.40 3.60 -0.90
C THR A 161 10.70 2.24 -1.55
N SER A 162 10.26 2.01 -2.78
CA SER A 162 10.42 0.72 -3.46
C SER A 162 11.89 0.34 -3.69
N PHE A 163 12.80 1.32 -3.73
CA PHE A 163 14.24 1.09 -3.91
C PHE A 163 14.90 0.47 -2.68
N HIS A 164 14.27 0.56 -1.49
CA HIS A 164 14.73 -0.11 -0.29
C HIS A 164 14.34 -1.60 -0.21
N TYR A 165 13.54 -2.09 -1.19
CA TYR A 165 13.05 -3.47 -1.21
C TYR A 165 13.45 -4.24 -2.46
N LEU A 166 13.73 -3.55 -3.57
CA LEU A 166 14.09 -4.18 -4.84
C LEU A 166 15.25 -3.42 -5.51
N PRO A 167 16.13 -4.13 -6.24
CA PRO A 167 17.19 -3.49 -7.00
C PRO A 167 16.67 -2.35 -7.89
N PRO A 168 17.50 -1.35 -8.18
CA PRO A 168 17.12 -0.23 -9.02
C PRO A 168 16.59 -0.68 -10.38
N SER A 169 15.39 -0.23 -10.72
CA SER A 169 14.76 -0.45 -12.02
C SER A 169 13.75 0.65 -12.30
N ARG A 170 13.39 0.84 -13.55
CA ARG A 170 12.40 1.85 -13.96
C ARG A 170 10.99 1.49 -13.56
N VAL A 171 10.67 0.19 -13.60
CA VAL A 171 9.33 -0.35 -13.43
C VAL A 171 9.39 -1.53 -12.48
N VAL A 172 8.34 -1.74 -11.73
CA VAL A 172 8.05 -2.99 -11.01
C VAL A 172 6.78 -3.60 -11.60
N ASP A 173 6.81 -4.92 -11.87
CA ASP A 173 5.67 -5.66 -12.38
C ASP A 173 4.85 -6.22 -11.21
N ALA A 174 3.53 -6.22 -11.37
CA ALA A 174 2.61 -6.86 -10.43
C ALA A 174 2.72 -8.39 -10.46
N ASP A 175 2.23 -9.04 -9.41
CA ASP A 175 2.06 -10.51 -9.41
C ASP A 175 1.02 -10.91 -10.47
N PRO A 176 1.41 -11.71 -11.50
CA PRO A 176 0.48 -12.12 -12.56
C PRO A 176 -0.75 -12.86 -12.03
N SER A 177 -0.63 -13.58 -10.91
CA SER A 177 -1.76 -14.28 -10.28
C SER A 177 -2.77 -13.30 -9.69
N GLY A 178 -2.29 -12.20 -9.11
CA GLY A 178 -3.10 -11.09 -8.59
C GLY A 178 -3.84 -10.37 -9.70
N VAL A 179 -3.14 -10.01 -10.78
CA VAL A 179 -3.74 -9.40 -11.97
C VAL A 179 -4.85 -10.28 -12.53
N ALA A 180 -4.57 -11.57 -12.76
CA ALA A 180 -5.55 -12.51 -13.30
C ALA A 180 -6.75 -12.71 -12.35
N ALA A 181 -6.55 -12.67 -11.03
CA ALA A 181 -7.64 -12.79 -10.07
C ALA A 181 -8.58 -11.58 -10.13
N LEU A 182 -8.04 -10.34 -10.16
CA LEU A 182 -8.83 -9.12 -10.33
C LEU A 182 -9.62 -9.13 -11.64
N GLN A 183 -8.97 -9.49 -12.76
CA GLN A 183 -9.62 -9.59 -14.06
C GLN A 183 -10.79 -10.57 -14.03
N ARG A 184 -10.63 -11.77 -13.44
CA ARG A 184 -11.71 -12.76 -13.31
C ARG A 184 -12.86 -12.22 -12.47
N THR A 185 -12.57 -11.58 -11.34
CA THR A 185 -13.60 -11.03 -10.44
C THR A 185 -14.43 -9.96 -11.17
N LEU A 186 -13.77 -8.98 -11.81
CA LEU A 186 -14.46 -7.90 -12.51
C LEU A 186 -15.24 -8.40 -13.73
N ALA A 187 -14.64 -9.28 -14.54
CA ALA A 187 -15.31 -9.88 -15.68
C ALA A 187 -16.54 -10.70 -15.25
N GLY A 188 -16.42 -11.49 -14.18
CA GLY A 188 -17.53 -12.28 -13.62
C GLY A 188 -18.68 -11.41 -13.08
N ALA A 189 -18.37 -10.21 -12.63
CA ALA A 189 -19.36 -9.22 -12.19
C ALA A 189 -19.90 -8.32 -13.32
N GLY A 190 -19.39 -8.47 -14.55
CA GLY A 190 -19.78 -7.62 -15.70
C GLY A 190 -19.28 -6.17 -15.57
N VAL A 191 -18.26 -5.92 -14.76
CA VAL A 191 -17.67 -4.60 -14.57
C VAL A 191 -16.65 -4.33 -15.67
N PRO A 192 -16.79 -3.26 -16.47
CA PRO A 192 -15.77 -2.87 -17.43
C PRO A 192 -14.48 -2.44 -16.71
N PHE A 193 -13.35 -2.88 -17.21
CA PHE A 193 -12.05 -2.50 -16.68
C PHE A 193 -10.99 -2.40 -17.79
N VAL A 194 -9.92 -1.70 -17.49
CA VAL A 194 -8.68 -1.76 -18.25
C VAL A 194 -7.58 -2.40 -17.39
N THR A 195 -6.63 -3.04 -18.03
CA THR A 195 -5.39 -3.48 -17.39
C THR A 195 -4.27 -2.58 -17.87
N GLY A 196 -3.47 -2.03 -16.97
CA GLY A 196 -2.45 -1.09 -17.38
C GLY A 196 -1.46 -0.69 -16.28
N ARG A 197 -0.43 0.01 -16.74
CA ARG A 197 0.61 0.56 -15.89
C ARG A 197 0.13 1.81 -15.17
N THR A 198 0.48 1.92 -13.88
CA THR A 198 0.36 3.17 -13.13
C THR A 198 1.71 3.88 -13.00
N TRP A 199 1.68 5.16 -12.69
CA TRP A 199 2.83 5.94 -12.26
C TRP A 199 2.72 6.20 -10.77
N THR A 200 3.62 5.63 -9.98
CA THR A 200 3.72 5.92 -8.55
C THR A 200 4.66 7.10 -8.33
N THR A 201 4.18 8.16 -7.67
CA THR A 201 4.95 9.38 -7.40
C THR A 201 4.87 9.84 -5.94
N ASP A 202 5.98 10.33 -5.38
CA ASP A 202 6.00 11.01 -4.07
C ASP A 202 5.59 12.49 -4.18
N GLY A 203 5.47 13.01 -5.38
CA GLY A 203 5.33 14.44 -5.63
C GLY A 203 4.04 14.87 -6.31
N LEU A 204 2.88 14.70 -5.66
CA LEU A 204 1.56 15.08 -6.20
C LEU A 204 1.56 16.46 -6.89
N TYR A 205 2.07 17.50 -6.25
CA TYR A 205 2.13 18.86 -6.81
C TYR A 205 3.30 19.08 -7.79
N ARG A 206 4.02 18.01 -8.16
CA ARG A 206 5.11 18.01 -9.14
C ARG A 206 4.81 17.20 -10.39
N GLU A 207 3.57 16.83 -10.60
CA GLU A 207 3.04 16.18 -11.81
C GLU A 207 2.94 17.21 -12.96
N THR A 208 4.10 17.65 -13.44
CA THR A 208 4.18 18.63 -14.52
C THR A 208 3.70 18.03 -15.84
N ARG A 209 3.21 18.86 -16.77
CA ARG A 209 2.78 18.47 -18.12
C ARG A 209 3.81 17.58 -18.83
N GLU A 210 5.07 17.94 -18.68
CA GLU A 210 6.16 17.17 -19.31
C GLU A 210 6.35 15.82 -18.66
N ARG A 211 6.18 15.71 -17.34
CA ARG A 211 6.17 14.41 -16.64
C ARG A 211 4.99 13.56 -17.08
N VAL A 212 3.78 14.12 -17.12
CA VAL A 212 2.58 13.41 -17.59
C VAL A 212 2.80 12.86 -18.99
N ARG A 213 3.24 13.68 -19.97
CA ARG A 213 3.54 13.22 -21.33
C ARG A 213 4.53 12.06 -21.35
N ARG A 214 5.59 12.14 -20.55
CA ARG A 214 6.59 11.07 -20.44
C ARG A 214 6.00 9.78 -19.87
N ARG A 215 5.18 9.87 -18.83
CA ARG A 215 4.53 8.69 -18.23
C ARG A 215 3.53 8.05 -19.18
N VAL A 216 2.76 8.85 -19.91
CA VAL A 216 1.88 8.34 -20.97
C VAL A 216 2.69 7.65 -22.08
N ALA A 217 3.80 8.24 -22.52
CA ALA A 217 4.70 7.59 -23.48
C ALA A 217 5.34 6.29 -22.97
N GLU A 218 5.49 6.13 -21.64
CA GLU A 218 5.90 4.90 -20.99
C GLU A 218 4.76 3.89 -20.78
N GLY A 219 3.56 4.20 -21.25
CA GLY A 219 2.36 3.34 -21.17
C GLY A 219 1.59 3.47 -19.85
N CYS A 220 1.84 4.50 -19.04
CA CYS A 220 1.04 4.73 -17.84
C CYS A 220 -0.34 5.26 -18.21
N VAL A 221 -1.37 4.66 -17.61
CA VAL A 221 -2.77 5.08 -17.78
C VAL A 221 -3.30 5.86 -16.58
N THR A 222 -2.66 5.68 -15.40
CA THR A 222 -2.99 6.34 -14.13
C THR A 222 -1.76 6.84 -13.41
N VAL A 223 -1.97 7.72 -12.41
CA VAL A 223 -0.99 8.16 -11.40
C VAL A 223 -1.57 8.01 -10.00
N GLU A 224 -0.76 7.53 -9.07
CA GLU A 224 -1.07 7.37 -7.65
C GLU A 224 0.24 7.41 -6.83
N MET A 225 0.22 7.07 -5.54
CA MET A 225 1.37 7.33 -4.66
C MET A 225 1.93 6.08 -3.95
N GLU A 226 1.46 4.85 -4.21
CA GLU A 226 1.79 3.66 -3.38
C GLU A 226 2.10 2.37 -4.15
N ALA A 227 1.56 2.15 -5.34
CA ALA A 227 1.58 0.86 -6.05
C ALA A 227 2.98 0.24 -6.18
N ALA A 228 3.97 1.04 -6.57
CA ALA A 228 5.33 0.56 -6.73
C ALA A 228 5.92 0.06 -5.40
N ALA A 229 5.69 0.79 -4.32
CA ALA A 229 6.15 0.41 -2.98
C ALA A 229 5.44 -0.85 -2.49
N PHE A 230 4.13 -0.96 -2.64
CA PHE A 230 3.37 -2.15 -2.27
C PHE A 230 3.86 -3.40 -3.02
N MET A 231 4.05 -3.31 -4.33
CA MET A 231 4.55 -4.42 -5.14
C MET A 231 5.97 -4.83 -4.71
N ALA A 232 6.81 -3.84 -4.37
CA ALA A 232 8.17 -4.09 -3.91
C ALA A 232 8.19 -4.80 -2.55
N VAL A 233 7.45 -4.29 -1.55
CA VAL A 233 7.30 -4.90 -0.23
C VAL A 233 6.72 -6.31 -0.35
N ALA A 234 5.62 -6.48 -1.09
CA ALA A 234 4.97 -7.78 -1.24
C ALA A 234 5.91 -8.83 -1.86
N ARG A 235 6.70 -8.45 -2.86
CA ARG A 235 7.71 -9.32 -3.47
C ARG A 235 8.82 -9.65 -2.48
N TYR A 236 9.34 -8.66 -1.75
CA TYR A 236 10.38 -8.85 -0.76
C TYR A 236 9.93 -9.77 0.39
N ARG A 237 8.72 -9.55 0.89
CA ARG A 237 8.13 -10.36 1.98
C ARG A 237 7.45 -11.65 1.49
N ARG A 238 7.41 -11.89 0.17
CA ARG A 238 6.83 -13.11 -0.43
C ARG A 238 5.37 -13.32 -0.05
N VAL A 239 4.59 -12.26 -0.03
CA VAL A 239 3.14 -12.28 0.14
C VAL A 239 2.45 -12.01 -1.19
N ARG A 240 1.18 -12.39 -1.31
CA ARG A 240 0.38 -12.15 -2.51
C ARG A 240 -0.16 -10.74 -2.49
N PHE A 241 -0.07 -10.06 -3.62
CA PHE A 241 -0.55 -8.68 -3.74
C PHE A 241 -1.23 -8.45 -5.09
N ALA A 242 -2.32 -7.67 -5.07
CA ALA A 242 -2.94 -7.11 -6.25
C ALA A 242 -3.45 -5.70 -5.96
N GLN A 243 -3.56 -4.86 -6.99
CA GLN A 243 -4.09 -3.51 -6.85
C GLN A 243 -5.17 -3.20 -7.87
N LEU A 244 -6.30 -2.75 -7.35
CA LEU A 244 -7.45 -2.23 -8.10
C LEU A 244 -7.55 -0.72 -7.88
N LEU A 245 -7.53 0.04 -8.96
CA LEU A 245 -7.74 1.48 -8.93
C LEU A 245 -9.03 1.84 -9.67
N TYR A 246 -9.54 3.03 -9.43
CA TYR A 246 -10.48 3.65 -10.35
C TYR A 246 -9.97 5.01 -10.80
N ALA A 247 -10.30 5.38 -12.03
CA ALA A 247 -10.04 6.72 -12.53
C ALA A 247 -10.91 7.72 -11.78
N GLY A 248 -10.29 8.55 -10.97
CA GLY A 248 -10.93 9.62 -10.22
C GLY A 248 -10.87 10.94 -10.99
N ASP A 249 -9.97 11.82 -10.58
CA ASP A 249 -9.65 13.05 -11.31
C ASP A 249 -8.92 12.79 -12.63
N SER A 250 -8.60 13.82 -13.39
CA SER A 250 -7.91 13.65 -14.67
C SER A 250 -6.86 14.72 -14.93
N LEU A 251 -5.70 14.23 -15.37
CA LEU A 251 -4.57 15.01 -15.85
C LEU A 251 -4.38 14.88 -17.37
N ALA A 252 -5.27 14.17 -18.06
CA ALA A 252 -5.16 13.88 -19.50
C ALA A 252 -5.31 15.10 -20.40
N GLY A 253 -6.05 16.14 -19.96
CA GLY A 253 -6.26 17.37 -20.71
C GLY A 253 -5.24 18.48 -20.41
N ASP A 254 -5.47 19.67 -20.97
CA ASP A 254 -4.62 20.84 -20.71
C ASP A 254 -4.76 21.41 -19.30
N GLN A 255 -5.84 21.08 -18.61
CA GLN A 255 -6.09 21.47 -17.23
C GLN A 255 -6.51 20.28 -16.42
N TRP A 256 -6.17 20.29 -15.13
CA TRP A 256 -6.64 19.31 -14.18
C TRP A 256 -8.16 19.36 -14.05
N GLN A 257 -8.80 18.20 -14.02
CA GLN A 257 -10.24 18.04 -13.85
C GLN A 257 -10.49 17.22 -12.59
N GLU A 258 -11.05 17.87 -11.58
CA GLU A 258 -11.36 17.22 -10.30
C GLU A 258 -12.39 16.10 -10.43
N ARG A 259 -13.39 16.24 -11.34
CA ARG A 259 -14.45 15.24 -11.58
C ARG A 259 -15.27 14.84 -10.36
N GLN A 260 -15.20 15.61 -9.25
CA GLN A 260 -15.87 15.31 -7.99
C GLN A 260 -15.61 13.86 -7.50
N TRP A 261 -14.41 13.36 -7.70
CA TRP A 261 -14.03 11.98 -7.43
C TRP A 261 -14.29 11.53 -5.98
N THR A 262 -14.29 12.45 -5.01
CA THR A 262 -14.56 12.16 -3.60
C THR A 262 -16.03 11.81 -3.32
N THR A 263 -16.94 12.13 -4.21
CA THR A 263 -18.39 11.91 -4.04
C THR A 263 -18.90 10.66 -4.76
N ALA A 264 -18.04 9.92 -5.44
CA ALA A 264 -18.40 8.69 -6.18
C ALA A 264 -18.58 7.48 -5.23
N LEU A 265 -19.36 7.63 -4.16
CA LEU A 265 -19.47 6.68 -3.06
C LEU A 265 -19.91 5.28 -3.50
N SER A 266 -20.90 5.18 -4.37
CA SER A 266 -21.40 3.88 -4.85
C SER A 266 -20.37 3.12 -5.69
N ILE A 267 -19.54 3.83 -6.45
CA ILE A 267 -18.45 3.23 -7.24
C ILE A 267 -17.37 2.71 -6.30
N ARG A 268 -16.97 3.52 -5.33
CA ARG A 268 -15.94 3.19 -4.34
C ARG A 268 -16.34 1.98 -3.50
N GLU A 269 -17.60 1.92 -3.08
CA GLU A 269 -18.16 0.78 -2.34
C GLU A 269 -18.13 -0.51 -3.21
N GLN A 270 -18.61 -0.44 -4.43
CA GLN A 270 -18.58 -1.59 -5.35
C GLN A 270 -17.15 -2.10 -5.57
N LEU A 271 -16.19 -1.19 -5.79
CA LEU A 271 -14.78 -1.56 -5.97
C LEU A 271 -14.17 -2.18 -4.72
N PHE A 272 -14.54 -1.69 -3.54
CA PHE A 272 -14.15 -2.32 -2.27
C PHE A 272 -14.61 -3.78 -2.22
N TRP A 273 -15.88 -4.05 -2.54
CA TRP A 273 -16.39 -5.43 -2.51
C TRP A 273 -15.76 -6.32 -3.59
N HIS A 274 -15.43 -5.78 -4.76
CA HIS A 274 -14.67 -6.54 -5.78
C HIS A 274 -13.23 -6.84 -5.33
N ALA A 275 -12.59 -5.91 -4.63
CA ALA A 275 -11.29 -6.15 -4.01
C ALA A 275 -11.37 -7.23 -2.92
N ALA A 276 -12.41 -7.19 -2.09
CA ALA A 276 -12.70 -8.20 -1.07
C ALA A 276 -12.91 -9.60 -1.68
N ASP A 277 -13.74 -9.70 -2.71
CA ASP A 277 -13.97 -10.96 -3.45
C ASP A 277 -12.67 -11.52 -4.05
N THR A 278 -11.87 -10.65 -4.64
CA THR A 278 -10.57 -11.01 -5.20
C THR A 278 -9.64 -11.52 -4.11
N CYS A 279 -9.54 -10.81 -3.00
CA CYS A 279 -8.68 -11.17 -1.88
C CYS A 279 -9.00 -12.57 -1.33
N LEU A 280 -10.28 -12.92 -1.25
CA LEU A 280 -10.73 -14.25 -0.77
C LEU A 280 -10.54 -15.39 -1.79
N THR A 281 -10.27 -15.08 -3.06
CA THR A 281 -10.15 -16.04 -4.16
C THR A 281 -8.77 -16.07 -4.80
N LEU A 282 -7.87 -15.17 -4.43
CA LEU A 282 -6.48 -15.14 -4.88
C LEU A 282 -5.76 -16.37 -4.32
N PRO A 283 -5.23 -17.25 -5.20
CA PRO A 283 -4.70 -18.56 -4.82
C PRO A 283 -3.41 -18.47 -4.00
#